data_f6247bb4e3859f47d87d500180ae9b4f
#
_entry.id   f6247bb4e3859f47d87d500180ae9b4f
#
_cell.length_a   1.000
_cell.length_b   1.000
_cell.length_c   1.000
_cell.angle_alpha   90.00
_cell.angle_beta   90.00
_cell.angle_gamma   90.00
#
_symmetry.space_group_name_H-M   'P 1'
#
loop_
_entity.id
_entity.type
_entity.pdbx_description
1 polymer ?
#
loop_
_entity_poly.entity_id
_entity_poly.type
_entity_poly.pdbx_seq_one_letter_code
_entity_poly.pdbx_strand_id
1 'polypeptide(L)'
;LDSFLGSGTTAAVAHKMGRRWIGIEMGEHARTHCLPRLEKVIAGEQGGISQAAGWQGGGGFRFFTLGQPVFLADGGIDPEIRFDTLAAWVWYQETRTPWKVSPCGTAPLTPALSPQAGRGGEGAMPGTPVLGVHEGKAYALLYNGILGDRRPQGGNVLTAAVLAALKALLPEHDGPWTVFGESCRLSPRRLAAEGVRFKQIPYEIKAR
;
A
#
# COMPACT_ATOMS: atom_id res chain seq x y z
N LEU A 1 19.03 1.68 -12.28
CA LEU A 1 18.01 0.64 -12.49
C LEU A 1 18.56 -0.39 -13.47
N ASP A 2 18.46 -1.65 -13.10
CA ASP A 2 18.74 -2.80 -13.99
C ASP A 2 17.50 -3.73 -13.92
N SER A 3 16.77 -3.81 -15.03
CA SER A 3 15.54 -4.58 -15.14
C SER A 3 15.75 -6.04 -15.56
N PHE A 4 16.99 -6.45 -15.80
CA PHE A 4 17.40 -7.82 -16.13
C PHE A 4 18.67 -8.16 -15.36
N LEU A 5 18.55 -8.19 -14.02
CA LEU A 5 19.70 -8.20 -13.11
C LEU A 5 20.58 -9.46 -13.26
N GLY A 6 20.00 -10.58 -13.73
CA GLY A 6 20.72 -11.84 -13.93
C GLY A 6 21.36 -12.34 -12.64
N SER A 7 22.68 -12.41 -12.61
CA SER A 7 23.43 -12.84 -11.43
C SER A 7 23.74 -11.73 -10.42
N GLY A 8 23.25 -10.50 -10.62
CA GLY A 8 23.41 -9.38 -9.68
C GLY A 8 24.73 -8.61 -9.80
N THR A 9 25.47 -8.75 -10.89
CA THR A 9 26.77 -8.08 -11.04
C THR A 9 26.64 -6.56 -11.03
N THR A 10 25.66 -6.00 -11.74
CA THR A 10 25.42 -4.55 -11.80
C THR A 10 25.12 -3.99 -10.39
N ALA A 11 24.27 -4.66 -9.62
CA ALA A 11 23.95 -4.25 -8.26
C ALA A 11 25.18 -4.33 -7.34
N ALA A 12 25.98 -5.39 -7.44
CA ALA A 12 27.20 -5.56 -6.67
C ALA A 12 28.23 -4.45 -6.94
N VAL A 13 28.45 -4.11 -8.21
CA VAL A 13 29.35 -3.03 -8.63
C VAL A 13 28.81 -1.69 -8.13
N ALA A 14 27.52 -1.40 -8.35
CA ALA A 14 26.90 -0.15 -7.90
C ALA A 14 26.98 0.01 -6.39
N HIS A 15 26.78 -1.07 -5.61
CA HIS A 15 26.88 -1.06 -4.17
C HIS A 15 28.31 -0.73 -3.70
N LYS A 16 29.33 -1.40 -4.25
CA LYS A 16 30.75 -1.13 -3.96
C LYS A 16 31.18 0.30 -4.32
N MET A 17 30.51 0.93 -5.29
CA MET A 17 30.72 2.33 -5.67
C MET A 17 29.91 3.33 -4.84
N GLY A 18 29.19 2.90 -3.80
CA GLY A 18 28.32 3.76 -2.99
C GLY A 18 27.11 4.32 -3.74
N ARG A 19 26.71 3.74 -4.86
CA ARG A 19 25.58 4.19 -5.67
C ARG A 19 24.28 3.58 -5.18
N ARG A 20 23.20 4.35 -5.26
CA ARG A 20 21.83 3.80 -5.12
C ARG A 20 21.51 2.98 -6.37
N TRP A 21 20.91 1.82 -6.16
CA TRP A 21 20.52 0.93 -7.24
C TRP A 21 19.16 0.27 -7.01
N ILE A 22 18.54 -0.14 -8.08
CA ILE A 22 17.33 -0.97 -8.12
C ILE A 22 17.61 -2.05 -9.14
N GLY A 23 17.49 -3.31 -8.74
CA GLY A 23 17.61 -4.47 -9.62
C GLY A 23 16.31 -5.26 -9.66
N ILE A 24 15.94 -5.74 -10.83
CA ILE A 24 14.77 -6.58 -11.05
C ILE A 24 15.25 -7.88 -11.72
N GLU A 25 14.83 -9.00 -11.16
CA GLU A 25 15.08 -10.32 -11.72
C GLU A 25 13.83 -11.18 -11.56
N MET A 26 13.32 -11.71 -12.65
CA MET A 26 12.08 -12.47 -12.69
C MET A 26 12.28 -13.94 -12.29
N GLY A 27 13.47 -14.48 -12.54
CA GLY A 27 13.78 -15.88 -12.29
C GLY A 27 14.30 -16.18 -10.88
N GLU A 28 14.46 -17.46 -10.58
CA GLU A 28 15.08 -17.94 -9.33
C GLU A 28 16.49 -17.40 -9.09
N HIS A 29 17.14 -16.84 -10.12
CA HIS A 29 18.43 -16.17 -10.02
C HIS A 29 18.44 -15.04 -8.99
N ALA A 30 17.28 -14.40 -8.76
CA ALA A 30 17.12 -13.41 -7.71
C ALA A 30 17.52 -13.97 -6.34
N ARG A 31 17.09 -15.19 -6.04
CA ARG A 31 17.35 -15.88 -4.74
C ARG A 31 18.65 -16.65 -4.75
N THR A 32 18.93 -17.36 -5.83
CA THR A 32 20.05 -18.31 -5.88
C THR A 32 21.40 -17.66 -6.20
N HIS A 33 21.39 -16.48 -6.84
CA HIS A 33 22.60 -15.78 -7.26
C HIS A 33 22.68 -14.35 -6.73
N CYS A 34 21.64 -13.51 -6.95
CA CYS A 34 21.71 -12.10 -6.56
C CYS A 34 21.80 -11.92 -5.05
N LEU A 35 20.91 -12.58 -4.31
CA LEU A 35 20.86 -12.46 -2.84
C LEU A 35 22.19 -12.90 -2.18
N PRO A 36 22.72 -14.12 -2.42
CA PRO A 36 23.98 -14.54 -1.82
C PRO A 36 25.18 -13.68 -2.25
N ARG A 37 25.18 -13.19 -3.50
CA ARG A 37 26.23 -12.28 -3.97
C ARG A 37 26.22 -10.96 -3.21
N LEU A 38 25.05 -10.35 -3.03
CA LEU A 38 24.92 -9.07 -2.34
C LEU A 38 25.23 -9.20 -0.84
N GLU A 39 24.89 -10.32 -0.21
CA GLU A 39 25.28 -10.64 1.17
C GLU A 39 26.80 -10.69 1.32
N LYS A 40 27.51 -11.37 0.39
CA LYS A 40 28.97 -11.39 0.37
C LYS A 40 29.58 -10.02 0.14
N VAL A 41 29.00 -9.22 -0.75
CA VAL A 41 29.42 -7.83 -0.97
C VAL A 41 29.33 -7.02 0.31
N ILE A 42 28.21 -7.09 1.02
CA ILE A 42 28.01 -6.41 2.33
C ILE A 42 29.03 -6.91 3.35
N ALA A 43 29.32 -8.21 3.37
CA ALA A 43 30.33 -8.81 4.25
C ALA A 43 31.78 -8.40 3.92
N GLY A 44 32.00 -7.64 2.85
CA GLY A 44 33.35 -7.15 2.48
C GLY A 44 34.12 -8.06 1.56
N GLU A 45 33.45 -8.97 0.81
CA GLU A 45 34.11 -9.84 -0.16
C GLU A 45 34.98 -9.03 -1.12
N GLN A 46 36.25 -9.47 -1.24
CA GLN A 46 37.23 -8.88 -2.16
C GLN A 46 37.14 -9.54 -3.53
N GLY A 47 36.90 -8.75 -4.55
CA GLY A 47 36.78 -9.23 -5.93
C GLY A 47 36.24 -8.15 -6.86
N GLY A 48 36.40 -8.33 -8.14
CA GLY A 48 36.01 -7.35 -9.16
C GLY A 48 36.59 -5.97 -8.88
N ILE A 49 35.79 -4.97 -8.64
CA ILE A 49 36.23 -3.58 -8.41
C ILE A 49 36.57 -3.27 -6.95
N SER A 50 36.57 -4.23 -6.02
CA SER A 50 36.74 -3.97 -4.57
C SER A 50 38.00 -3.15 -4.30
N GLN A 51 39.13 -3.51 -4.87
CA GLN A 51 40.37 -2.77 -4.65
C GLN A 51 40.29 -1.34 -5.21
N ALA A 52 39.80 -1.18 -6.44
CA ALA A 52 39.68 0.14 -7.06
C ALA A 52 38.67 1.06 -6.34
N ALA A 53 37.66 0.47 -5.74
CA ALA A 53 36.64 1.19 -4.97
C ALA A 53 37.02 1.38 -3.48
N GLY A 54 38.15 0.79 -3.02
CA GLY A 54 38.51 0.77 -1.61
C GLY A 54 37.45 0.06 -0.73
N TRP A 55 36.78 -0.95 -1.27
CA TRP A 55 35.66 -1.59 -0.61
C TRP A 55 36.08 -2.45 0.57
N GLN A 56 35.46 -2.20 1.74
CA GLN A 56 35.70 -2.95 2.97
C GLN A 56 34.43 -3.61 3.52
N GLY A 57 33.34 -3.54 2.77
CA GLY A 57 32.03 -4.04 3.22
C GLY A 57 31.11 -2.93 3.75
N GLY A 58 29.95 -3.34 4.21
CA GLY A 58 28.97 -2.46 4.83
C GLY A 58 27.78 -2.11 3.93
N GLY A 59 26.92 -1.22 4.43
CA GLY A 59 25.67 -0.87 3.79
C GLY A 59 24.59 -1.95 3.96
N GLY A 60 23.61 -1.93 3.09
CA GLY A 60 22.51 -2.88 3.09
C GLY A 60 21.64 -2.73 1.85
N PHE A 61 20.76 -3.69 1.64
CA PHE A 61 19.73 -3.66 0.61
C PHE A 61 18.41 -4.22 1.11
N ARG A 62 17.35 -3.99 0.36
CA ARG A 62 16.03 -4.61 0.61
C ARG A 62 15.74 -5.58 -0.52
N PHE A 63 15.37 -6.79 -0.16
CA PHE A 63 14.92 -7.80 -1.09
C PHE A 63 13.40 -7.90 -1.02
N PHE A 64 12.73 -7.79 -2.16
CA PHE A 64 11.29 -7.88 -2.25
C PHE A 64 10.91 -9.00 -3.20
N THR A 65 9.80 -9.65 -2.91
CA THR A 65 9.12 -10.57 -3.82
C THR A 65 7.74 -10.03 -4.12
N LEU A 66 7.19 -10.39 -5.28
CA LEU A 66 5.79 -10.09 -5.57
C LEU A 66 4.90 -10.82 -4.58
N GLY A 67 3.95 -10.10 -4.01
CA GLY A 67 2.88 -10.66 -3.19
C GLY A 67 1.71 -11.12 -4.05
N GLN A 68 0.56 -11.36 -3.41
CA GLN A 68 -0.68 -11.63 -4.12
C GLN A 68 -1.06 -10.44 -5.02
N PRO A 69 -1.54 -10.70 -6.24
CA PRO A 69 -2.00 -9.65 -7.12
C PRO A 69 -3.23 -8.94 -6.52
N VAL A 70 -3.33 -7.64 -6.72
CA VAL A 70 -4.52 -6.86 -6.33
C VAL A 70 -5.72 -7.23 -7.21
N PHE A 71 -5.43 -7.56 -8.47
CA PHE A 71 -6.43 -7.88 -9.48
C PHE A 71 -6.25 -9.30 -10.00
N LEU A 72 -7.37 -9.97 -10.18
CA LEU A 72 -7.46 -11.24 -10.89
C LEU A 72 -7.33 -11.02 -12.41
N ALA A 73 -7.14 -12.11 -13.14
CA ALA A 73 -6.98 -12.07 -14.60
C ALA A 73 -8.23 -11.50 -15.35
N ASP A 74 -9.39 -11.57 -14.73
CA ASP A 74 -10.65 -11.00 -15.24
C ASP A 74 -10.79 -9.49 -14.94
N GLY A 75 -9.80 -8.89 -14.25
CA GLY A 75 -9.80 -7.49 -13.82
C GLY A 75 -10.57 -7.21 -12.54
N GLY A 76 -11.14 -8.24 -11.90
CA GLY A 76 -11.74 -8.14 -10.58
C GLY A 76 -10.67 -7.97 -9.49
N ILE A 77 -11.06 -7.42 -8.34
CA ILE A 77 -10.18 -7.40 -7.17
C ILE A 77 -10.17 -8.79 -6.54
N ASP A 78 -9.00 -9.25 -6.12
CA ASP A 78 -8.85 -10.51 -5.37
C ASP A 78 -9.73 -10.44 -4.10
N PRO A 79 -10.67 -11.37 -3.88
CA PRO A 79 -11.56 -11.34 -2.72
C PRO A 79 -10.83 -11.55 -1.39
N GLU A 80 -9.61 -12.09 -1.41
CA GLU A 80 -8.76 -12.27 -0.21
C GLU A 80 -7.77 -11.12 0.02
N ILE A 81 -7.89 -10.03 -0.76
CA ILE A 81 -6.96 -8.91 -0.64
C ILE A 81 -7.00 -8.29 0.76
N ARG A 82 -5.84 -8.04 1.33
CA ARG A 82 -5.73 -7.38 2.62
C ARG A 82 -5.97 -5.88 2.49
N PHE A 83 -6.54 -5.29 3.55
CA PHE A 83 -6.79 -3.85 3.62
C PHE A 83 -5.55 -3.03 3.26
N ASP A 84 -4.39 -3.33 3.85
CA ASP A 84 -3.15 -2.57 3.65
C ASP A 84 -2.70 -2.57 2.19
N THR A 85 -2.85 -3.72 1.51
CA THR A 85 -2.49 -3.86 0.10
C THR A 85 -3.41 -3.03 -0.79
N LEU A 86 -4.73 -3.11 -0.56
CA LEU A 86 -5.71 -2.33 -1.30
C LEU A 86 -5.56 -0.83 -1.01
N ALA A 87 -5.34 -0.45 0.24
CA ALA A 87 -5.12 0.92 0.68
C ALA A 87 -3.88 1.54 0.02
N ALA A 88 -2.75 0.82 0.01
CA ALA A 88 -1.52 1.26 -0.65
C ALA A 88 -1.72 1.45 -2.15
N TRP A 89 -2.45 0.52 -2.79
CA TRP A 89 -2.76 0.62 -4.21
C TRP A 89 -3.67 1.82 -4.52
N VAL A 90 -4.78 1.98 -3.78
CA VAL A 90 -5.72 3.10 -3.93
C VAL A 90 -5.01 4.43 -3.72
N TRP A 91 -4.21 4.54 -2.67
CA TRP A 91 -3.43 5.74 -2.39
C TRP A 91 -2.50 6.09 -3.54
N TYR A 92 -1.72 5.12 -4.02
CA TYR A 92 -0.78 5.35 -5.12
C TYR A 92 -1.49 5.75 -6.43
N GLN A 93 -2.64 5.16 -6.73
CA GLN A 93 -3.42 5.54 -7.92
C GLN A 93 -3.90 7.00 -7.86
N GLU A 94 -4.28 7.47 -6.70
CA GLU A 94 -4.80 8.83 -6.52
C GLU A 94 -3.70 9.89 -6.38
N THR A 95 -2.61 9.55 -5.71
CA THR A 95 -1.59 10.54 -5.30
C THR A 95 -0.26 10.41 -6.04
N ARG A 96 -0.01 9.25 -6.66
CA ARG A 96 1.30 8.86 -7.24
C ARG A 96 2.45 8.89 -6.24
N THR A 97 2.15 8.83 -4.96
CA THR A 97 3.12 8.76 -3.87
C THR A 97 3.01 7.45 -3.11
N PRO A 98 4.10 6.95 -2.49
CA PRO A 98 4.01 5.78 -1.62
C PRO A 98 3.08 6.03 -0.44
N TRP A 99 2.21 5.07 -0.16
CA TRP A 99 1.40 5.12 1.06
C TRP A 99 2.28 4.85 2.29
N LYS A 100 2.24 5.77 3.22
CA LYS A 100 2.86 5.59 4.53
C LYS A 100 1.73 5.37 5.52
N VAL A 101 1.77 4.26 6.24
CA VAL A 101 0.89 4.07 7.39
C VAL A 101 1.19 5.21 8.35
N SER A 102 0.32 6.21 8.38
CA SER A 102 0.44 7.28 9.38
C SER A 102 0.08 6.66 10.73
N PRO A 103 0.90 6.80 11.75
CA PRO A 103 0.50 6.49 13.11
C PRO A 103 -0.47 7.59 13.61
N CYS A 104 -1.54 7.83 12.89
CA CYS A 104 -2.60 8.68 13.37
C CYS A 104 -3.36 7.90 14.44
N GLY A 105 -3.13 8.31 15.67
CA GLY A 105 -3.73 7.95 16.93
C GLY A 105 -4.54 6.65 16.99
N THR A 106 -4.14 5.79 17.89
CA THR A 106 -4.84 4.61 18.39
C THR A 106 -6.17 4.98 19.07
N ALA A 107 -7.04 5.75 18.40
CA ALA A 107 -8.42 5.88 18.87
C ALA A 107 -9.16 4.61 18.42
N PRO A 108 -9.79 3.87 19.33
CA PRO A 108 -10.62 2.74 18.96
C PRO A 108 -11.73 3.25 18.05
N LEU A 109 -11.77 2.71 16.83
CA LEU A 109 -12.90 2.93 15.93
C LEU A 109 -14.17 2.48 16.65
N THR A 110 -15.24 3.26 16.52
CA THR A 110 -16.54 2.82 16.98
C THR A 110 -16.88 1.46 16.37
N PRO A 111 -17.63 0.58 17.05
CA PRO A 111 -17.96 -0.76 16.54
C PRO A 111 -18.52 -0.78 15.10
N ALA A 112 -19.13 0.35 14.68
CA ALA A 112 -19.66 0.52 13.32
C ALA A 112 -18.59 0.75 12.23
N LEU A 113 -17.35 1.06 12.60
CA LEU A 113 -16.24 1.31 11.67
C LEU A 113 -15.10 0.30 11.84
N SER A 114 -15.15 -0.55 12.86
CA SER A 114 -14.16 -1.60 13.05
C SER A 114 -14.35 -2.66 11.96
N PRO A 115 -13.30 -2.99 11.17
CA PRO A 115 -13.32 -4.20 10.39
C PRO A 115 -13.51 -5.36 11.35
N GLN A 116 -14.59 -6.12 11.23
CA GLN A 116 -14.68 -7.38 11.97
C GLN A 116 -13.53 -8.25 11.47
N ALA A 117 -12.61 -8.57 12.38
CA ALA A 117 -11.50 -9.44 12.11
C ALA A 117 -12.04 -10.76 11.56
N GLY A 118 -11.87 -10.96 10.24
CA GLY A 118 -12.04 -12.25 9.63
C GLY A 118 -11.07 -13.22 10.31
N ARG A 119 -11.55 -14.40 10.66
CA ARG A 119 -10.81 -15.46 11.32
C ARG A 119 -9.51 -15.76 10.56
N GLY A 120 -8.38 -15.56 11.22
CA GLY A 120 -7.10 -16.11 10.79
C GLY A 120 -6.00 -15.09 10.56
N GLY A 121 -5.11 -14.90 11.53
CA GLY A 121 -3.83 -14.23 11.38
C GLY A 121 -3.53 -13.26 12.50
N GLU A 122 -2.65 -13.68 13.41
CA GLU A 122 -2.06 -12.82 14.43
C GLU A 122 -1.38 -11.61 13.78
N GLY A 123 -1.69 -10.41 14.26
CA GLY A 123 -0.83 -9.24 14.11
C GLY A 123 -1.30 -8.07 13.24
N ALA A 124 -2.51 -8.07 12.67
CA ALA A 124 -3.02 -6.88 12.00
C ALA A 124 -3.75 -5.96 12.98
N MET A 125 -3.14 -4.85 13.35
CA MET A 125 -3.87 -3.74 13.97
C MET A 125 -4.99 -3.31 13.02
N PRO A 126 -6.23 -3.11 13.48
CA PRO A 126 -7.30 -2.63 12.62
C PRO A 126 -6.91 -1.25 12.09
N GLY A 127 -6.64 -1.16 10.79
CA GLY A 127 -6.26 0.08 10.14
C GLY A 127 -7.43 1.10 10.23
N THR A 128 -7.09 2.36 10.47
CA THR A 128 -8.06 3.43 10.32
C THR A 128 -8.55 3.46 8.86
N PRO A 129 -9.84 3.70 8.59
CA PRO A 129 -10.35 3.84 7.23
C PRO A 129 -9.78 5.08 6.52
N VAL A 130 -9.19 6.03 7.24
CA VAL A 130 -8.54 7.21 6.68
C VAL A 130 -7.15 6.84 6.21
N LEU A 131 -6.88 7.00 4.92
CA LEU A 131 -5.58 6.71 4.31
C LEU A 131 -4.59 7.85 4.52
N GLY A 132 -5.07 9.08 4.62
CA GLY A 132 -4.26 10.29 4.82
C GLY A 132 -4.78 11.49 4.06
N VAL A 133 -4.00 12.57 4.11
CA VAL A 133 -4.26 13.81 3.37
C VAL A 133 -3.12 14.04 2.38
N HIS A 134 -3.45 14.38 1.14
CA HIS A 134 -2.50 14.73 0.10
C HIS A 134 -3.02 15.93 -0.71
N GLU A 135 -2.20 16.96 -0.85
CA GLU A 135 -2.56 18.21 -1.55
C GLU A 135 -3.91 18.81 -1.09
N GLY A 136 -4.12 18.84 0.24
CA GLY A 136 -5.34 19.40 0.83
C GLY A 136 -6.60 18.54 0.66
N LYS A 137 -6.50 17.32 0.15
CA LYS A 137 -7.60 16.38 -0.03
C LYS A 137 -7.41 15.16 0.89
N ALA A 138 -8.44 14.80 1.63
CA ALA A 138 -8.46 13.61 2.45
C ALA A 138 -8.96 12.39 1.65
N TYR A 139 -8.37 11.23 1.94
CA TYR A 139 -8.70 9.95 1.31
C TYR A 139 -9.10 8.93 2.37
N ALA A 140 -10.16 8.19 2.11
CA ALA A 140 -10.63 7.11 2.98
C ALA A 140 -11.02 5.88 2.18
N LEU A 141 -10.77 4.69 2.75
CA LEU A 141 -11.14 3.40 2.19
C LEU A 141 -12.05 2.66 3.17
N LEU A 142 -13.29 2.47 2.79
CA LEU A 142 -14.28 1.68 3.52
C LEU A 142 -14.21 0.23 3.02
N TYR A 143 -13.43 -0.59 3.72
CA TYR A 143 -13.24 -1.99 3.39
C TYR A 143 -12.99 -2.81 4.67
N ASN A 144 -13.86 -3.77 4.94
CA ASN A 144 -13.84 -4.62 6.13
C ASN A 144 -13.12 -5.97 5.91
N GLY A 145 -12.47 -6.16 4.77
CA GLY A 145 -11.81 -7.43 4.39
C GLY A 145 -12.70 -8.38 3.60
N ILE A 146 -13.96 -8.02 3.31
CA ILE A 146 -14.90 -8.84 2.55
C ILE A 146 -15.46 -8.01 1.40
N LEU A 147 -15.18 -8.40 0.17
CA LEU A 147 -15.80 -7.79 -1.01
C LEU A 147 -17.26 -8.23 -1.13
N GLY A 148 -18.13 -7.31 -1.60
CA GLY A 148 -19.56 -7.57 -1.76
C GLY A 148 -20.38 -7.32 -0.50
N ASP A 149 -19.79 -6.89 0.61
CA ASP A 149 -20.51 -6.55 1.83
C ASP A 149 -21.18 -5.16 1.73
N ARG A 150 -22.44 -5.14 1.28
CA ARG A 150 -23.25 -3.92 1.12
C ARG A 150 -24.14 -3.63 2.30
N ARG A 151 -23.93 -4.27 3.45
CA ARG A 151 -24.70 -3.97 4.68
C ARG A 151 -24.27 -2.60 5.22
N PRO A 152 -25.22 -1.71 5.58
CA PRO A 152 -24.89 -0.37 6.08
C PRO A 152 -23.97 -0.37 7.30
N GLN A 153 -24.05 -1.38 8.15
CA GLN A 153 -23.23 -1.60 9.34
C GLN A 153 -22.01 -2.47 9.09
N GLY A 154 -21.81 -2.95 7.88
CA GLY A 154 -20.70 -3.84 7.53
C GLY A 154 -19.34 -3.13 7.39
N GLY A 155 -19.33 -1.79 7.33
CA GLY A 155 -18.09 -1.01 7.22
C GLY A 155 -17.68 -0.61 5.80
N ASN A 156 -18.27 -1.23 4.75
CA ASN A 156 -17.94 -0.95 3.33
C ASN A 156 -18.87 0.08 2.69
N VAL A 157 -19.87 0.58 3.44
CA VAL A 157 -20.92 1.47 2.93
C VAL A 157 -20.79 2.86 3.50
N LEU A 158 -20.79 3.87 2.65
CA LEU A 158 -20.81 5.26 3.08
C LEU A 158 -22.23 5.67 3.47
N THR A 159 -22.43 5.88 4.77
CA THR A 159 -23.65 6.43 5.36
C THR A 159 -23.38 7.80 5.98
N ALA A 160 -24.43 8.50 6.43
CA ALA A 160 -24.24 9.78 7.13
C ALA A 160 -23.45 9.64 8.44
N ALA A 161 -23.68 8.56 9.18
CA ALA A 161 -22.95 8.26 10.41
C ALA A 161 -21.48 7.96 10.13
N VAL A 162 -21.18 7.15 9.08
CA VAL A 162 -19.81 6.84 8.66
C VAL A 162 -19.08 8.11 8.23
N LEU A 163 -19.73 8.99 7.45
CA LEU A 163 -19.11 10.24 7.03
C LEU A 163 -18.80 11.15 8.23
N ALA A 164 -19.71 11.28 9.18
CA ALA A 164 -19.47 12.04 10.40
C ALA A 164 -18.29 11.47 11.20
N ALA A 165 -18.19 10.15 11.31
CA ALA A 165 -17.09 9.49 12.00
C ALA A 165 -15.74 9.67 11.26
N LEU A 166 -15.74 9.62 9.92
CA LEU A 166 -14.52 9.91 9.12
C LEU A 166 -14.02 11.35 9.38
N LYS A 167 -14.94 12.34 9.37
CA LYS A 167 -14.58 13.73 9.64
C LYS A 167 -14.08 13.92 11.08
N ALA A 168 -14.62 13.19 12.04
CA ALA A 168 -14.14 13.22 13.42
C ALA A 168 -12.74 12.65 13.61
N LEU A 169 -12.24 11.80 12.70
CA LEU A 169 -10.86 11.31 12.70
C LEU A 169 -9.84 12.36 12.20
N LEU A 170 -10.29 13.38 11.48
CA LEU A 170 -9.48 14.49 10.99
C LEU A 170 -10.18 15.82 11.27
N PRO A 171 -10.32 16.25 12.54
CA PRO A 171 -11.09 17.42 12.91
C PRO A 171 -10.54 18.74 12.32
N GLU A 172 -9.25 18.81 12.08
CA GLU A 172 -8.58 20.00 11.51
C GLU A 172 -8.68 20.05 9.97
N HIS A 173 -9.29 19.02 9.34
CA HIS A 173 -9.36 18.96 7.87
C HIS A 173 -10.72 19.50 7.40
N ASP A 174 -10.70 20.64 6.74
CA ASP A 174 -11.86 21.32 6.14
C ASP A 174 -11.94 21.16 4.60
N GLY A 175 -10.95 20.50 4.01
CA GLY A 175 -10.84 20.28 2.56
C GLY A 175 -11.75 19.15 2.02
N PRO A 176 -11.69 18.93 0.70
CA PRO A 176 -12.51 17.89 0.06
C PRO A 176 -12.05 16.47 0.44
N TRP A 177 -12.99 15.52 0.36
CA TRP A 177 -12.79 14.12 0.63
C TRP A 177 -12.96 13.25 -0.62
N THR A 178 -12.16 12.22 -0.76
CA THR A 178 -12.41 11.10 -1.66
C THR A 178 -12.58 9.84 -0.83
N VAL A 179 -13.77 9.24 -0.89
CA VAL A 179 -14.11 8.04 -0.10
C VAL A 179 -14.36 6.88 -1.04
N PHE A 180 -13.62 5.80 -0.84
CA PHE A 180 -13.80 4.53 -1.54
C PHE A 180 -14.65 3.59 -0.70
N GLY A 181 -15.55 2.84 -1.34
CA GLY A 181 -16.40 1.87 -0.67
C GLY A 181 -17.30 1.11 -1.65
N GLU A 182 -18.00 0.12 -1.18
CA GLU A 182 -18.83 -0.74 -2.03
C GLU A 182 -20.17 -0.11 -2.41
N SER A 183 -20.68 0.77 -1.57
CA SER A 183 -21.96 1.45 -1.79
C SER A 183 -22.02 2.77 -1.04
N CYS A 184 -22.85 3.69 -1.53
CA CYS A 184 -23.13 4.96 -0.90
C CYS A 184 -24.65 5.14 -0.68
N ARG A 185 -25.05 5.53 0.52
CA ARG A 185 -26.43 5.83 0.89
C ARG A 185 -26.73 7.32 0.96
N LEU A 186 -25.75 8.16 0.60
CA LEU A 186 -25.93 9.61 0.52
C LEU A 186 -26.35 10.02 -0.89
N SER A 187 -27.24 11.01 -0.99
CA SER A 187 -27.60 11.56 -2.28
C SER A 187 -26.45 12.36 -2.90
N PRO A 188 -26.39 12.49 -4.23
CA PRO A 188 -25.36 13.30 -4.92
C PRO A 188 -25.35 14.75 -4.42
N ARG A 189 -26.51 15.32 -4.14
CA ARG A 189 -26.63 16.68 -3.57
C ARG A 189 -25.95 16.79 -2.21
N ARG A 190 -26.12 15.77 -1.35
CA ARG A 190 -25.48 15.77 -0.02
C ARG A 190 -23.98 15.58 -0.13
N LEU A 191 -23.51 14.67 -1.00
CA LEU A 191 -22.07 14.48 -1.25
C LEU A 191 -21.42 15.79 -1.70
N ALA A 192 -22.04 16.50 -2.63
CA ALA A 192 -21.55 17.80 -3.09
C ALA A 192 -21.51 18.85 -1.97
N ALA A 193 -22.58 18.94 -1.16
CA ALA A 193 -22.64 19.86 -0.02
C ALA A 193 -21.58 19.58 1.06
N GLU A 194 -21.22 18.30 1.23
CA GLU A 194 -20.20 17.85 2.19
C GLU A 194 -18.77 17.88 1.63
N GLY A 195 -18.59 18.25 0.36
CA GLY A 195 -17.29 18.23 -0.32
C GLY A 195 -16.72 16.81 -0.53
N VAL A 196 -17.61 15.81 -0.68
CA VAL A 196 -17.22 14.40 -0.76
C VAL A 196 -17.40 13.87 -2.17
N ARG A 197 -16.34 13.26 -2.72
CA ARG A 197 -16.39 12.41 -3.90
C ARG A 197 -16.38 10.95 -3.47
N PHE A 198 -17.44 10.21 -3.80
CA PHE A 198 -17.51 8.77 -3.57
C PHE A 198 -17.04 8.02 -4.81
N LYS A 199 -16.20 7.00 -4.64
CA LYS A 199 -15.75 6.07 -5.68
C LYS A 199 -16.09 4.64 -5.28
N GLN A 200 -16.84 3.96 -6.14
CA GLN A 200 -17.28 2.61 -5.85
C GLN A 200 -16.19 1.57 -6.17
N ILE A 201 -15.93 0.67 -5.22
CA ILE A 201 -15.09 -0.51 -5.42
C ILE A 201 -16.00 -1.74 -5.63
N PRO A 202 -15.59 -2.71 -6.50
CA PRO A 202 -14.36 -2.73 -7.31
C PRO A 202 -14.45 -1.94 -8.63
N TYR A 203 -15.59 -1.41 -9.00
CA TYR A 203 -15.90 -0.94 -10.37
C TYR A 203 -15.11 0.28 -10.83
N GLU A 204 -14.79 1.22 -9.93
CA GLU A 204 -14.03 2.43 -10.26
C GLU A 204 -12.53 2.28 -10.03
N ILE A 205 -12.12 1.12 -9.51
CA ILE A 205 -10.73 0.74 -9.33
C ILE A 205 -10.38 -0.20 -10.48
N LYS A 206 -9.62 0.28 -11.45
CA LYS A 206 -9.16 -0.52 -12.60
C LYS A 206 -7.66 -0.52 -12.66
N ALA A 207 -7.08 -1.68 -12.99
CA ALA A 207 -5.70 -1.73 -13.46
C ALA A 207 -5.60 -0.89 -14.75
N ARG A 208 -4.71 0.08 -14.76
CA ARG A 208 -4.37 0.86 -15.96
C ARG A 208 -3.09 0.30 -16.56
#